data_ad28c401db3e3eeedcd3a4d0fd234bd0
#
_entry.id   ad28c401db3e3eeedcd3a4d0fd234bd0
#
_cell.length_a   1.000
_cell.length_b   1.000
_cell.length_c   1.000
_cell.angle_alpha   90.00
_cell.angle_beta   90.00
_cell.angle_gamma   90.00
#
_symmetry.space_group_name_H-M   'P 1'
#
loop_
_entity.id
_entity.type
_entity.pdbx_description
1 polymer ?
#
loop_
_entity_poly.entity_id
_entity_poly.type
_entity_poly.pdbx_seq_one_letter_code
_entity_poly.pdbx_strand_id
1 'polypeptide(L)'
;MREAWIIAIFVAALVLVAAPLSAQQRAQPTGAHVVACSGTFAKDSSHLELVTAFKPKNITFTDVESSDGSKVPASILFPNDPKRRLEVWWSNRTTRSDIHLIVIGGQSTWAAPGGLRLGQTLEQVEKLNHKPFKLKGFDKDRIATVSDWDGGELATLAGDCNAGLSLRADAKASAEKIGALSVDEEYSSSDPAIRAAKPTVSEILIGY
;
A
#
# COMPACT_ATOMS: atom_id res chain seq x y z
N MET A 1 38.98 78.02 22.80
CA MET A 1 38.48 76.91 23.59
C MET A 1 37.43 76.21 22.68
N ARG A 2 37.82 75.10 22.12
CA ARG A 2 37.02 74.34 21.11
C ARG A 2 36.72 72.98 21.71
N GLU A 3 35.47 72.76 22.05
CA GLU A 3 35.01 71.49 22.51
C GLU A 3 34.71 70.58 21.29
N ALA A 4 35.39 69.44 21.17
CA ALA A 4 35.16 68.45 20.14
C ALA A 4 34.18 67.37 20.64
N TRP A 5 33.04 67.25 20.00
CA TRP A 5 32.05 66.23 20.28
C TRP A 5 32.38 64.97 19.47
N ILE A 6 32.68 63.88 20.13
CA ILE A 6 32.92 62.58 19.54
C ILE A 6 31.53 61.84 19.49
N ILE A 7 31.01 61.64 18.29
CA ILE A 7 29.82 60.83 18.06
C ILE A 7 30.27 59.36 17.92
N ALA A 8 29.95 58.55 18.91
CA ALA A 8 30.14 57.09 18.85
C ALA A 8 28.98 56.44 18.11
N ILE A 9 29.25 55.90 16.92
CA ILE A 9 28.30 55.13 16.14
C ILE A 9 28.34 53.67 16.61
N PHE A 10 27.28 53.21 17.30
CA PHE A 10 27.09 51.82 17.62
C PHE A 10 26.51 51.10 16.40
N VAL A 11 27.32 50.28 15.71
CA VAL A 11 26.86 49.33 14.70
C VAL A 11 26.36 48.07 15.41
N ALA A 12 25.03 47.91 15.52
CA ALA A 12 24.43 46.69 16.00
C ALA A 12 24.45 45.63 14.87
N ALA A 13 25.34 44.66 15.00
CA ALA A 13 25.35 43.50 14.10
C ALA A 13 24.21 42.56 14.44
N LEU A 14 23.18 42.49 13.57
CA LEU A 14 22.09 41.55 13.68
C LEU A 14 22.59 40.16 13.21
N VAL A 15 22.87 39.27 14.12
CA VAL A 15 23.21 37.86 13.81
C VAL A 15 21.89 37.11 13.58
N LEU A 16 21.57 36.86 12.31
CA LEU A 16 20.48 35.94 11.92
C LEU A 16 20.93 34.51 12.21
N VAL A 17 20.46 33.93 13.29
CA VAL A 17 20.60 32.51 13.59
C VAL A 17 19.58 31.76 12.72
N ALA A 18 20.04 31.21 11.60
CA ALA A 18 19.25 30.25 10.81
C ALA A 18 19.17 28.94 11.59
N ALA A 19 17.98 28.67 12.18
CA ALA A 19 17.69 27.37 12.77
C ALA A 19 17.57 26.33 11.64
N PRO A 20 18.26 25.17 11.74
CA PRO A 20 18.07 24.10 10.77
C PRO A 20 16.63 23.57 10.95
N LEU A 21 15.84 23.59 9.86
CA LEU A 21 14.60 22.82 9.78
C LEU A 21 15.00 21.33 9.82
N SER A 22 15.02 20.76 11.00
CA SER A 22 15.06 19.31 11.18
C SER A 22 13.74 18.77 10.64
N ALA A 23 13.77 18.27 9.40
CA ALA A 23 12.70 17.42 8.90
C ALA A 23 12.60 16.24 9.87
N GLN A 24 11.56 16.25 10.70
CA GLN A 24 11.20 15.12 11.55
C GLN A 24 10.86 13.95 10.64
N GLN A 25 11.87 13.12 10.33
CA GLN A 25 11.64 11.78 9.83
C GLN A 25 10.77 11.07 10.90
N ARG A 26 9.47 10.92 10.60
CA ARG A 26 8.61 10.02 11.36
C ARG A 26 9.31 8.69 11.41
N ALA A 27 9.76 8.29 12.59
CA ALA A 27 10.33 6.97 12.83
C ALA A 27 9.30 5.93 12.35
N GLN A 28 9.67 5.17 11.31
CA GLN A 28 8.89 4.00 10.91
C GLN A 28 8.86 3.05 12.11
N PRO A 29 7.71 2.46 12.43
CA PRO A 29 7.63 1.49 13.51
C PRO A 29 8.61 0.35 13.23
N THR A 30 9.59 0.19 14.09
CA THR A 30 10.55 -0.92 14.06
C THR A 30 9.81 -2.23 14.19
N GLY A 31 9.68 -2.97 13.07
CA GLY A 31 9.06 -4.31 13.04
C GLY A 31 7.97 -4.54 11.99
N ALA A 32 7.36 -3.51 11.42
CA ALA A 32 6.39 -3.70 10.34
C ALA A 32 7.08 -3.60 8.98
N HIS A 33 7.00 -4.66 8.17
CA HIS A 33 7.35 -4.57 6.77
C HIS A 33 6.30 -3.70 6.05
N VAL A 34 6.74 -2.61 5.43
CA VAL A 34 5.85 -1.68 4.71
C VAL A 34 6.28 -1.61 3.26
N VAL A 35 5.35 -1.81 2.36
CA VAL A 35 5.52 -1.46 0.95
C VAL A 35 5.32 0.06 0.85
N ALA A 36 6.35 0.76 0.37
CA ALA A 36 6.22 2.16 -0.04
C ALA A 36 6.30 2.20 -1.57
N CYS A 37 5.54 3.10 -2.21
CA CYS A 37 5.64 3.26 -3.67
C CYS A 37 6.85 4.13 -4.07
N SER A 38 7.99 3.85 -3.44
CA SER A 38 9.25 4.56 -3.64
C SER A 38 10.43 3.69 -3.20
N GLY A 39 11.64 4.09 -3.52
CA GLY A 39 12.86 3.34 -3.19
C GLY A 39 12.83 1.94 -3.78
N THR A 40 13.08 0.91 -2.99
CA THR A 40 13.13 -0.49 -3.44
C THR A 40 11.82 -0.98 -4.07
N PHE A 41 10.71 -0.33 -3.78
CA PHE A 41 9.39 -0.62 -4.36
C PHE A 41 8.91 0.48 -5.30
N ALA A 42 9.78 1.30 -5.87
CA ALA A 42 9.43 2.26 -6.91
C ALA A 42 9.08 1.54 -8.23
N LYS A 43 8.28 2.19 -9.06
CA LYS A 43 7.84 1.66 -10.36
C LYS A 43 8.99 1.11 -11.21
N ASP A 44 10.09 1.85 -11.29
CA ASP A 44 11.31 1.56 -12.07
C ASP A 44 12.31 0.64 -11.36
N SER A 45 11.95 0.05 -10.21
CA SER A 45 12.81 -0.87 -9.47
C SER A 45 13.07 -2.17 -10.23
N SER A 46 14.04 -2.95 -9.74
CA SER A 46 14.49 -4.20 -10.34
C SER A 46 14.65 -5.33 -9.32
N HIS A 47 14.68 -6.57 -9.82
CA HIS A 47 15.02 -7.75 -9.02
C HIS A 47 16.37 -7.58 -8.29
N LEU A 48 17.35 -6.95 -8.94
CA LEU A 48 18.67 -6.73 -8.35
C LEU A 48 18.61 -5.78 -7.15
N GLU A 49 17.79 -4.74 -7.22
CA GLU A 49 17.58 -3.82 -6.10
C GLU A 49 16.88 -4.51 -4.92
N LEU A 50 15.88 -5.36 -5.21
CA LEU A 50 15.27 -6.20 -4.17
C LEU A 50 16.30 -7.15 -3.53
N VAL A 51 17.13 -7.81 -4.33
CA VAL A 51 18.20 -8.71 -3.84
C VAL A 51 19.20 -7.96 -2.96
N THR A 52 19.55 -6.74 -3.34
CA THR A 52 20.45 -5.88 -2.57
C THR A 52 19.84 -5.50 -1.22
N ALA A 53 18.56 -5.11 -1.21
CA ALA A 53 17.86 -4.68 0.00
C ALA A 53 17.54 -5.85 0.96
N PHE A 54 17.07 -6.98 0.43
CA PHE A 54 16.54 -8.11 1.23
C PHE A 54 17.47 -9.31 1.31
N LYS A 55 18.61 -9.30 0.64
CA LYS A 55 19.64 -10.34 0.52
C LYS A 55 19.21 -11.55 -0.34
N PRO A 56 20.13 -12.16 -1.12
CA PRO A 56 19.81 -13.22 -2.10
C PRO A 56 19.08 -14.42 -1.49
N LYS A 57 19.44 -14.83 -0.29
CA LYS A 57 18.82 -16.00 0.39
C LYS A 57 17.34 -15.85 0.72
N ASN A 58 16.83 -14.63 0.67
CA ASN A 58 15.44 -14.30 1.01
C ASN A 58 14.58 -14.01 -0.23
N ILE A 59 15.11 -14.18 -1.43
CA ILE A 59 14.39 -13.89 -2.68
C ILE A 59 14.54 -15.03 -3.66
N THR A 60 13.44 -15.40 -4.30
CA THR A 60 13.40 -16.35 -5.41
C THR A 60 12.74 -15.66 -6.60
N PHE A 61 13.35 -15.78 -7.79
CA PHE A 61 12.71 -15.39 -9.04
C PHE A 61 12.04 -16.61 -9.67
N THR A 62 10.76 -16.49 -10.01
CA THR A 62 9.95 -17.57 -10.60
C THR A 62 8.77 -16.99 -11.36
N ASP A 63 8.08 -17.84 -12.11
CA ASP A 63 6.76 -17.50 -12.65
C ASP A 63 5.69 -17.79 -11.60
N VAL A 64 4.75 -16.87 -11.45
CA VAL A 64 3.53 -17.03 -10.66
C VAL A 64 2.31 -17.04 -11.57
N GLU A 65 1.23 -17.63 -11.12
CA GLU A 65 -0.03 -17.65 -11.86
C GLU A 65 -0.87 -16.42 -11.50
N SER A 66 -1.30 -15.68 -12.51
CA SER A 66 -2.24 -14.58 -12.40
C SER A 66 -3.68 -15.09 -12.28
N SER A 67 -4.61 -14.23 -11.90
CA SER A 67 -6.04 -14.57 -11.75
C SER A 67 -6.70 -15.06 -13.05
N ASP A 68 -6.15 -14.72 -14.22
CA ASP A 68 -6.60 -15.19 -15.52
C ASP A 68 -5.91 -16.51 -15.97
N GLY A 69 -5.07 -17.11 -15.11
CA GLY A 69 -4.30 -18.33 -15.37
C GLY A 69 -3.01 -18.10 -16.18
N SER A 70 -2.68 -16.88 -16.56
CA SER A 70 -1.41 -16.56 -17.23
C SER A 70 -0.23 -16.64 -16.25
N LYS A 71 0.97 -16.90 -16.80
CA LYS A 71 2.20 -16.91 -16.01
C LYS A 71 2.95 -15.60 -16.17
N VAL A 72 3.20 -14.94 -15.04
CA VAL A 72 3.92 -13.67 -14.96
C VAL A 72 5.24 -13.83 -14.21
N PRO A 73 6.30 -13.15 -14.62
CA PRO A 73 7.60 -13.18 -13.93
C PRO A 73 7.50 -12.43 -12.62
N ALA A 74 7.93 -13.06 -11.53
CA ALA A 74 7.86 -12.47 -10.20
C ALA A 74 9.10 -12.73 -9.37
N SER A 75 9.37 -11.81 -8.45
CA SER A 75 10.28 -12.01 -7.33
C SER A 75 9.46 -12.27 -6.07
N ILE A 76 9.72 -13.40 -5.43
CA ILE A 76 9.07 -13.76 -4.17
C ILE A 76 10.04 -13.46 -3.04
N LEU A 77 9.71 -12.49 -2.22
CA LEU A 77 10.43 -12.18 -1.00
C LEU A 77 10.00 -13.16 0.09
N PHE A 78 10.96 -13.66 0.84
CA PHE A 78 10.77 -14.59 1.95
C PHE A 78 9.88 -15.80 1.57
N PRO A 79 10.23 -16.57 0.53
CA PRO A 79 9.37 -17.64 0.00
C PRO A 79 8.97 -18.69 1.03
N ASN A 80 9.82 -18.93 2.04
CA ASN A 80 9.64 -19.94 3.08
C ASN A 80 9.06 -19.37 4.39
N ASP A 81 8.67 -18.10 4.43
CA ASP A 81 8.07 -17.47 5.60
C ASP A 81 6.71 -16.86 5.23
N PRO A 82 5.60 -17.54 5.51
CA PRO A 82 4.27 -17.09 5.13
C PRO A 82 3.90 -15.70 5.68
N LYS A 83 4.46 -15.31 6.84
CA LYS A 83 4.18 -14.01 7.46
C LYS A 83 4.96 -12.85 6.81
N ARG A 84 6.06 -13.17 6.15
CA ARG A 84 6.89 -12.17 5.47
C ARG A 84 6.83 -12.28 3.95
N ARG A 85 6.10 -13.26 3.42
CA ARG A 85 5.97 -13.45 1.98
C ARG A 85 5.38 -12.21 1.31
N LEU A 86 6.03 -11.77 0.22
CA LEU A 86 5.59 -10.69 -0.65
C LEU A 86 5.93 -11.07 -2.08
N GLU A 87 5.04 -10.79 -3.02
CA GLU A 87 5.29 -11.01 -4.45
C GLU A 87 5.46 -9.67 -5.15
N VAL A 88 6.47 -9.59 -6.00
CA VAL A 88 6.71 -8.42 -6.86
C VAL A 88 6.74 -8.91 -8.31
N TRP A 89 5.75 -8.51 -9.10
CA TRP A 89 5.57 -8.91 -10.49
C TRP A 89 6.20 -7.86 -11.42
N TRP A 90 6.86 -8.34 -12.48
CA TRP A 90 7.65 -7.50 -13.36
C TRP A 90 6.99 -7.32 -14.73
N SER A 91 6.97 -6.10 -15.25
CA SER A 91 6.60 -5.82 -16.63
C SER A 91 7.64 -6.34 -17.61
N ASN A 92 8.92 -6.25 -17.25
CA ASN A 92 10.02 -6.72 -18.10
C ASN A 92 10.63 -8.02 -17.57
N ARG A 93 10.33 -9.13 -18.21
CA ARG A 93 10.86 -10.46 -17.86
C ARG A 93 12.39 -10.55 -18.05
N THR A 94 12.95 -9.94 -19.11
CA THR A 94 14.35 -10.09 -19.48
C THR A 94 15.27 -9.35 -18.51
N THR A 95 14.97 -8.10 -18.22
CA THR A 95 15.72 -7.25 -17.28
C THR A 95 15.28 -7.47 -15.84
N ARG A 96 14.13 -8.12 -15.62
CA ARG A 96 13.49 -8.29 -14.30
C ARG A 96 13.33 -6.96 -13.62
N SER A 97 12.76 -6.00 -14.32
CA SER A 97 12.57 -4.62 -13.89
C SER A 97 11.17 -4.13 -14.21
N ASP A 98 10.90 -2.92 -13.76
CA ASP A 98 9.64 -2.22 -13.94
C ASP A 98 8.50 -2.95 -13.23
N ILE A 99 8.26 -2.60 -11.99
CA ILE A 99 7.20 -3.22 -11.19
C ILE A 99 5.85 -3.00 -11.86
N HIS A 100 5.17 -4.09 -12.17
CA HIS A 100 3.79 -4.11 -12.63
C HIS A 100 2.82 -4.15 -11.45
N LEU A 101 3.09 -5.06 -10.52
CA LEU A 101 2.21 -5.31 -9.40
C LEU A 101 3.00 -5.82 -8.18
N ILE A 102 2.59 -5.39 -6.99
CA ILE A 102 3.03 -5.99 -5.73
C ILE A 102 1.80 -6.63 -5.08
N VAL A 103 1.90 -7.91 -4.70
CA VAL A 103 0.80 -8.68 -4.11
C VAL A 103 1.10 -9.00 -2.66
N ILE A 104 0.21 -8.58 -1.78
CA ILE A 104 0.22 -8.92 -0.34
C ILE A 104 -0.97 -9.85 -0.10
N GLY A 105 -0.71 -11.13 0.13
CA GLY A 105 -1.74 -12.15 0.29
C GLY A 105 -1.38 -13.22 1.32
N GLY A 106 -2.27 -14.19 1.51
CA GLY A 106 -2.06 -15.32 2.41
C GLY A 106 -1.99 -14.92 3.88
N GLN A 107 -0.87 -15.21 4.53
CA GLN A 107 -0.63 -14.87 5.94
C GLN A 107 0.33 -13.68 6.11
N SER A 108 0.60 -12.96 5.04
CA SER A 108 1.54 -11.85 5.04
C SER A 108 1.17 -10.78 6.06
N THR A 109 2.17 -10.25 6.76
CA THR A 109 2.01 -9.15 7.71
C THR A 109 2.50 -7.81 7.17
N TRP A 110 2.82 -7.75 5.88
CA TRP A 110 3.18 -6.51 5.23
C TRP A 110 2.02 -5.51 5.29
N ALA A 111 2.37 -4.25 5.44
CA ALA A 111 1.45 -3.15 5.24
C ALA A 111 1.64 -2.54 3.86
N ALA A 112 0.55 -2.18 3.24
CA ALA A 112 0.55 -1.37 2.03
C ALA A 112 0.48 0.13 2.35
N PRO A 113 0.68 1.02 1.37
CA PRO A 113 0.47 2.45 1.53
C PRO A 113 -0.94 2.75 2.05
N GLY A 114 -1.10 3.89 2.73
CA GLY A 114 -2.37 4.25 3.37
C GLY A 114 -2.70 3.42 4.61
N GLY A 115 -1.82 2.50 5.05
CA GLY A 115 -2.02 1.68 6.25
C GLY A 115 -2.87 0.43 6.02
N LEU A 116 -3.10 0.04 4.77
CA LEU A 116 -3.84 -1.17 4.42
C LEU A 116 -3.11 -2.44 4.88
N ARG A 117 -3.87 -3.42 5.39
CA ARG A 117 -3.36 -4.71 5.89
C ARG A 117 -4.39 -5.81 5.66
N LEU A 118 -3.91 -7.04 5.54
CA LEU A 118 -4.78 -8.22 5.54
C LEU A 118 -5.58 -8.31 6.85
N GLY A 119 -6.80 -8.83 6.77
CA GLY A 119 -7.69 -9.03 7.90
C GLY A 119 -8.43 -7.78 8.39
N GLN A 120 -8.19 -6.60 7.82
CA GLN A 120 -8.98 -5.41 8.15
C GLN A 120 -10.44 -5.58 7.73
N THR A 121 -11.37 -5.09 8.55
CA THR A 121 -12.80 -5.05 8.24
C THR A 121 -13.14 -3.89 7.31
N LEU A 122 -14.35 -3.91 6.72
CA LEU A 122 -14.85 -2.77 5.92
C LEU A 122 -14.74 -1.45 6.66
N GLU A 123 -15.17 -1.41 7.92
CA GLU A 123 -15.17 -0.19 8.72
C GLU A 123 -13.73 0.32 8.99
N GLN A 124 -12.76 -0.59 9.11
CA GLN A 124 -11.35 -0.20 9.26
C GLN A 124 -10.80 0.39 7.95
N VAL A 125 -11.18 -0.18 6.80
CA VAL A 125 -10.80 0.36 5.49
C VAL A 125 -11.50 1.69 5.22
N GLU A 126 -12.80 1.83 5.55
CA GLU A 126 -13.54 3.11 5.44
C GLU A 126 -12.87 4.23 6.28
N LYS A 127 -12.36 3.89 7.47
CA LYS A 127 -11.60 4.85 8.30
C LYS A 127 -10.31 5.31 7.63
N LEU A 128 -9.62 4.44 6.92
CA LEU A 128 -8.41 4.80 6.16
C LEU A 128 -8.76 5.62 4.92
N ASN A 129 -9.89 5.31 4.27
CA ASN A 129 -10.38 6.02 3.09
C ASN A 129 -11.09 7.34 3.44
N HIS A 130 -11.40 7.55 4.73
CA HIS A 130 -12.15 8.68 5.28
C HIS A 130 -13.61 8.80 4.78
N LYS A 131 -14.09 7.82 4.03
CA LYS A 131 -15.46 7.73 3.50
C LYS A 131 -15.77 6.34 2.98
N PRO A 132 -17.05 6.00 2.74
CA PRO A 132 -17.41 4.79 2.02
C PRO A 132 -16.77 4.72 0.63
N PHE A 133 -16.57 3.51 0.13
CA PHE A 133 -16.02 3.21 -1.18
C PHE A 133 -16.95 2.22 -1.91
N LYS A 134 -16.70 1.98 -3.20
CA LYS A 134 -17.47 1.04 -4.02
C LYS A 134 -16.73 -0.28 -4.17
N LEU A 135 -17.47 -1.35 -4.23
CA LEU A 135 -16.98 -2.69 -4.48
C LEU A 135 -17.97 -3.48 -5.36
N LYS A 136 -17.44 -4.41 -6.12
CA LYS A 136 -18.25 -5.41 -6.81
C LYS A 136 -18.82 -6.39 -5.79
N GLY A 137 -19.95 -7.05 -6.13
CA GLY A 137 -20.49 -8.13 -5.31
C GLY A 137 -19.54 -9.33 -5.25
N PHE A 138 -19.98 -10.38 -4.56
CA PHE A 138 -19.13 -11.54 -4.30
C PHE A 138 -19.14 -12.52 -5.48
N ASP A 139 -17.95 -13.02 -5.82
CA ASP A 139 -17.77 -14.11 -6.78
C ASP A 139 -18.07 -15.49 -6.14
N LYS A 140 -17.87 -16.57 -6.92
CA LYS A 140 -18.04 -17.97 -6.48
C LYS A 140 -17.13 -18.35 -5.30
N ASP A 141 -15.98 -17.68 -5.14
CA ASP A 141 -15.01 -17.87 -4.09
C ASP A 141 -15.25 -16.94 -2.89
N ARG A 142 -16.41 -16.26 -2.90
CA ARG A 142 -16.88 -15.33 -1.85
C ARG A 142 -15.97 -14.10 -1.70
N ILE A 143 -15.40 -13.66 -2.80
CA ILE A 143 -14.50 -12.49 -2.86
C ILE A 143 -15.21 -11.35 -3.55
N ALA A 144 -15.21 -10.18 -2.91
CA ALA A 144 -15.60 -8.90 -3.46
C ALA A 144 -14.34 -8.07 -3.72
N THR A 145 -14.31 -7.29 -4.80
CA THR A 145 -13.18 -6.43 -5.15
C THR A 145 -13.59 -4.96 -5.09
N VAL A 146 -12.72 -4.12 -4.55
CA VAL A 146 -12.92 -2.67 -4.59
C VAL A 146 -12.84 -2.21 -6.04
N SER A 147 -13.87 -1.50 -6.49
CA SER A 147 -13.97 -0.94 -7.85
C SER A 147 -13.66 0.55 -7.90
N ASP A 148 -13.96 1.30 -6.84
CA ASP A 148 -13.72 2.74 -6.77
C ASP A 148 -13.57 3.19 -5.31
N TRP A 149 -12.56 3.97 -5.01
CA TRP A 149 -12.36 4.59 -3.69
C TRP A 149 -13.27 5.80 -3.45
N ASP A 150 -14.09 6.17 -4.45
CA ASP A 150 -15.06 7.26 -4.42
C ASP A 150 -14.42 8.62 -4.05
N GLY A 151 -13.17 8.86 -4.51
CA GLY A 151 -12.40 10.05 -4.18
C GLY A 151 -11.99 10.17 -2.72
N GLY A 152 -11.90 9.06 -1.99
CA GLY A 152 -11.35 9.01 -0.64
C GLY A 152 -9.82 9.04 -0.62
N GLU A 153 -9.23 9.00 0.57
CA GLU A 153 -7.78 9.09 0.79
C GLU A 153 -6.99 7.99 0.10
N LEU A 154 -7.60 6.81 -0.07
CA LEU A 154 -6.97 5.66 -0.74
C LEU A 154 -7.03 5.73 -2.28
N ALA A 155 -7.75 6.71 -2.85
CA ALA A 155 -7.80 6.93 -4.29
C ALA A 155 -6.48 7.45 -4.87
N THR A 156 -5.67 8.12 -4.04
CA THR A 156 -4.39 8.69 -4.45
C THR A 156 -3.34 8.38 -3.41
N LEU A 157 -2.47 7.44 -3.70
CA LEU A 157 -1.38 7.07 -2.82
C LEU A 157 -0.10 7.84 -3.18
N ALA A 158 0.72 8.13 -2.18
CA ALA A 158 2.02 8.75 -2.43
C ALA A 158 2.93 7.82 -3.25
N GLY A 159 3.60 8.36 -4.28
CA GLY A 159 4.52 7.61 -5.15
C GLY A 159 3.87 7.03 -6.40
N ASP A 160 2.77 7.64 -6.88
CA ASP A 160 2.10 7.32 -8.15
C ASP A 160 1.68 5.86 -8.30
N CYS A 161 1.30 5.22 -7.21
CA CYS A 161 0.76 3.87 -7.20
C CYS A 161 -0.73 3.86 -6.81
N ASN A 162 -1.40 2.78 -7.14
CA ASN A 162 -2.80 2.54 -6.84
C ASN A 162 -2.96 1.28 -5.99
N ALA A 163 -3.90 1.30 -5.05
CA ALA A 163 -4.26 0.12 -4.28
C ALA A 163 -5.56 -0.52 -4.79
N GLY A 164 -5.49 -1.81 -5.10
CA GLY A 164 -6.65 -2.68 -5.24
C GLY A 164 -6.83 -3.53 -3.98
N LEU A 165 -8.07 -3.86 -3.64
CA LEU A 165 -8.36 -4.76 -2.53
C LEU A 165 -9.32 -5.87 -2.96
N SER A 166 -9.03 -7.07 -2.48
CA SER A 166 -9.98 -8.18 -2.44
C SER A 166 -10.44 -8.39 -0.99
N LEU A 167 -11.73 -8.52 -0.80
CA LEU A 167 -12.36 -8.76 0.50
C LEU A 167 -13.09 -10.09 0.49
N ARG A 168 -12.77 -10.96 1.43
CA ARG A 168 -13.44 -12.26 1.57
C ARG A 168 -14.55 -12.18 2.61
N ALA A 169 -15.74 -12.64 2.25
CA ALA A 169 -16.87 -12.77 3.17
C ALA A 169 -16.53 -13.75 4.31
N ASP A 170 -17.07 -13.50 5.50
CA ASP A 170 -16.98 -14.42 6.64
C ASP A 170 -17.52 -15.80 6.26
N ALA A 171 -16.82 -16.86 6.66
CA ALA A 171 -17.21 -18.24 6.35
C ALA A 171 -18.62 -18.61 6.86
N LYS A 172 -19.10 -17.94 7.91
CA LYS A 172 -20.43 -18.14 8.50
C LYS A 172 -21.51 -17.30 7.85
N ALA A 173 -21.17 -16.37 6.94
CA ALA A 173 -22.17 -15.59 6.23
C ALA A 173 -23.03 -16.50 5.33
N SER A 174 -24.33 -16.24 5.26
CA SER A 174 -25.27 -17.05 4.48
C SER A 174 -24.89 -17.06 2.99
N ALA A 175 -24.77 -18.26 2.40
CA ALA A 175 -24.50 -18.42 0.98
C ALA A 175 -25.59 -17.77 0.10
N GLU A 176 -26.87 -17.86 0.51
CA GLU A 176 -27.98 -17.23 -0.18
C GLU A 176 -27.85 -15.70 -0.21
N LYS A 177 -27.53 -15.08 0.94
CA LYS A 177 -27.32 -13.62 1.02
C LYS A 177 -26.13 -13.15 0.21
N ILE A 178 -25.04 -13.92 0.18
CA ILE A 178 -23.86 -13.62 -0.63
C ILE A 178 -24.18 -13.76 -2.11
N GLY A 179 -24.87 -14.84 -2.51
CA GLY A 179 -25.27 -15.07 -3.90
C GLY A 179 -26.28 -14.04 -4.45
N ALA A 180 -26.98 -13.32 -3.57
CA ALA A 180 -27.84 -12.19 -3.96
C ALA A 180 -27.05 -10.91 -4.29
N LEU A 181 -25.75 -10.84 -3.97
CA LEU A 181 -24.87 -9.71 -4.24
C LEU A 181 -24.02 -10.02 -5.48
N SER A 182 -24.57 -9.72 -6.66
CA SER A 182 -23.96 -10.06 -7.95
C SER A 182 -22.58 -9.40 -8.12
N VAL A 183 -21.61 -10.17 -8.62
CA VAL A 183 -20.26 -9.68 -8.97
C VAL A 183 -20.29 -8.65 -10.11
N ASP A 184 -21.37 -8.63 -10.92
CA ASP A 184 -21.53 -7.68 -12.02
C ASP A 184 -22.06 -6.31 -11.57
N GLU A 185 -22.55 -6.22 -10.33
CA GLU A 185 -23.12 -5.01 -9.76
C GLU A 185 -22.14 -4.32 -8.79
N GLU A 186 -22.32 -3.01 -8.63
CA GLU A 186 -21.57 -2.21 -7.67
C GLU A 186 -22.41 -1.90 -6.44
N TYR A 187 -21.77 -2.00 -5.29
CA TYR A 187 -22.36 -1.73 -3.98
C TYR A 187 -21.49 -0.73 -3.22
N SER A 188 -22.09 0.04 -2.33
CA SER A 188 -21.35 0.83 -1.35
C SER A 188 -20.81 -0.08 -0.25
N SER A 189 -19.62 0.21 0.26
CA SER A 189 -19.09 -0.44 1.47
C SER A 189 -20.01 -0.22 2.70
N SER A 190 -20.83 0.83 2.69
CA SER A 190 -21.84 1.11 3.71
C SER A 190 -23.15 0.34 3.54
N ASP A 191 -23.33 -0.41 2.44
CA ASP A 191 -24.55 -1.18 2.19
C ASP A 191 -24.76 -2.24 3.29
N PRO A 192 -25.96 -2.30 3.91
CA PRO A 192 -26.25 -3.27 4.96
C PRO A 192 -26.09 -4.73 4.52
N ALA A 193 -26.36 -5.06 3.25
CA ALA A 193 -26.20 -6.42 2.73
C ALA A 193 -24.73 -6.81 2.60
N ILE A 194 -23.88 -5.89 2.12
CA ILE A 194 -22.41 -6.07 2.11
C ILE A 194 -21.88 -6.22 3.53
N ARG A 195 -22.27 -5.35 4.46
CA ARG A 195 -21.85 -5.42 5.86
C ARG A 195 -22.31 -6.70 6.58
N ALA A 196 -23.48 -7.23 6.21
CA ALA A 196 -23.96 -8.50 6.76
C ALA A 196 -23.08 -9.70 6.39
N ALA A 197 -22.32 -9.61 5.29
CA ALA A 197 -21.34 -10.62 4.90
C ALA A 197 -20.04 -10.55 5.73
N LYS A 198 -19.84 -9.48 6.54
CA LYS A 198 -18.65 -9.23 7.39
C LYS A 198 -17.33 -9.49 6.66
N PRO A 199 -17.13 -8.92 5.47
CA PRO A 199 -15.95 -9.21 4.71
C PRO A 199 -14.71 -8.58 5.34
N THR A 200 -13.56 -9.26 5.16
CA THR A 200 -12.25 -8.79 5.58
C THR A 200 -11.27 -8.80 4.42
N VAL A 201 -10.30 -7.91 4.45
CA VAL A 201 -9.26 -7.82 3.43
C VAL A 201 -8.49 -9.15 3.36
N SER A 202 -8.55 -9.81 2.21
CA SER A 202 -7.89 -11.09 1.93
C SER A 202 -6.67 -10.94 1.03
N GLU A 203 -6.62 -9.86 0.23
CA GLU A 203 -5.50 -9.56 -0.65
C GLU A 203 -5.41 -8.07 -0.91
N ILE A 204 -4.18 -7.57 -1.06
CA ILE A 204 -3.89 -6.18 -1.42
C ILE A 204 -2.98 -6.20 -2.64
N LEU A 205 -3.34 -5.41 -3.64
CA LEU A 205 -2.64 -5.25 -4.90
C LEU A 205 -2.14 -3.80 -4.99
N ILE A 206 -0.84 -3.63 -5.20
CA ILE A 206 -0.24 -2.31 -5.43
C ILE A 206 0.26 -2.28 -6.87
N GLY A 207 -0.41 -1.50 -7.71
CA GLY A 207 -0.12 -1.33 -9.14
C GLY A 207 0.46 0.04 -9.48
N TYR A 208 1.09 0.14 -10.66
CA TYR A 208 1.67 1.37 -11.21
C TYR A 208 1.15 1.68 -12.60
#